data_f434e8a506f3f4a58ff242fc95f96346
#
_entry.id   f434e8a506f3f4a58ff242fc95f96346
#
_cell.length_a   1.000
_cell.length_b   1.000
_cell.length_c   1.000
_cell.angle_alpha   90.00
_cell.angle_beta   90.00
_cell.angle_gamma   90.00
#
_symmetry.space_group_name_H-M   'P 1'
#
loop_
_entity.id
_entity.type
_entity.pdbx_description
1 polymer ?
#
loop_
_entity_poly.entity_id
_entity_poly.type
_entity_poly.pdbx_seq_one_letter_code
_entity_poly.pdbx_strand_id
1 'polypeptide(L)'
;MKHVLIATFISIAFNGVALADQKLAGAKNCMACHSVGTAVVGPALKDVAKKYAGDKNAPAMLATKIREGGGGVWGAVPMPANPQVSEADAKKLAAWILSLK
;
A
#
# COMPACT_ATOMS: atom_id res chain seq x y z
N MET A 1 -3.63 -54.43 2.85
CA MET A 1 -2.63 -53.37 2.72
C MET A 1 -3.36 -52.05 2.77
N LYS A 2 -3.12 -51.28 3.79
CA LYS A 2 -3.73 -49.97 3.97
C LYS A 2 -2.76 -48.93 3.37
N HIS A 3 -3.15 -48.32 2.25
CA HIS A 3 -2.41 -47.21 1.72
C HIS A 3 -2.76 -45.95 2.49
N VAL A 4 -1.81 -45.45 3.30
CA VAL A 4 -1.92 -44.14 3.95
C VAL A 4 -1.53 -43.09 2.90
N LEU A 5 -2.53 -42.36 2.42
CA LEU A 5 -2.30 -41.18 1.61
C LEU A 5 -1.91 -40.04 2.53
N ILE A 6 -0.61 -39.71 2.56
CA ILE A 6 -0.12 -38.54 3.23
C ILE A 6 -0.42 -37.34 2.33
N ALA A 7 -1.45 -36.58 2.71
CA ALA A 7 -1.75 -35.31 2.06
C ALA A 7 -0.71 -34.29 2.54
N THR A 8 0.26 -33.95 1.68
CA THR A 8 1.22 -32.88 1.96
C THR A 8 0.51 -31.56 1.72
N PHE A 9 0.15 -30.87 2.79
CA PHE A 9 -0.34 -29.49 2.72
C PHE A 9 0.84 -28.59 2.38
N ILE A 10 0.89 -28.08 1.16
CA ILE A 10 1.84 -27.04 0.77
C ILE A 10 1.30 -25.71 1.31
N SER A 11 1.87 -25.25 2.41
CA SER A 11 1.61 -23.90 2.92
C SER A 11 2.31 -22.90 1.99
N ILE A 12 1.53 -22.25 1.12
CA ILE A 12 2.03 -21.14 0.31
C ILE A 12 2.10 -19.91 1.22
N ALA A 13 3.32 -19.55 1.62
CA ALA A 13 3.54 -18.33 2.38
C ALA A 13 3.42 -17.10 1.46
N PHE A 14 2.41 -16.26 1.70
CA PHE A 14 2.15 -15.04 0.94
C PHE A 14 3.06 -13.83 1.31
N ASN A 15 4.27 -14.07 1.80
CA ASN A 15 5.19 -12.99 2.18
C ASN A 15 5.76 -12.20 0.99
N GLY A 16 5.68 -12.72 -0.25
CA GLY A 16 6.23 -12.08 -1.44
C GLY A 16 5.43 -10.85 -1.93
N VAL A 17 4.12 -10.75 -1.64
CA VAL A 17 3.26 -9.66 -2.11
C VAL A 17 3.58 -8.35 -1.40
N ALA A 18 3.77 -8.37 -0.06
CA ALA A 18 4.10 -7.17 0.72
C ALA A 18 5.45 -6.58 0.31
N LEU A 19 6.47 -7.42 0.06
CA LEU A 19 7.79 -6.97 -0.40
C LEU A 19 7.74 -6.43 -1.83
N ALA A 20 6.95 -7.04 -2.73
CA ALA A 20 6.78 -6.59 -4.10
C ALA A 20 6.11 -5.21 -4.15
N ASP A 21 5.12 -4.95 -3.29
CA ASP A 21 4.39 -3.68 -3.23
C ASP A 21 5.23 -2.56 -2.60
N GLN A 22 6.04 -2.86 -1.59
CA GLN A 22 7.02 -1.93 -1.05
C GLN A 22 8.08 -1.56 -2.10
N LYS A 23 8.54 -2.52 -2.87
CA LYS A 23 9.48 -2.30 -3.99
C LYS A 23 8.84 -1.44 -5.08
N LEU A 24 7.57 -1.68 -5.39
CA LEU A 24 6.80 -0.85 -6.32
C LEU A 24 6.71 0.61 -5.82
N ALA A 25 6.42 0.81 -4.54
CA ALA A 25 6.41 2.15 -3.94
C ALA A 25 7.76 2.87 -4.09
N GLY A 26 8.86 2.16 -3.88
CA GLY A 26 10.21 2.69 -4.11
C GLY A 26 10.45 3.05 -5.57
N ALA A 27 10.06 2.19 -6.50
CA ALA A 27 10.22 2.41 -7.94
C ALA A 27 9.37 3.59 -8.47
N LYS A 28 8.26 3.90 -7.81
CA LYS A 28 7.37 5.01 -8.17
C LYS A 28 7.65 6.29 -7.38
N ASN A 29 8.77 6.37 -6.68
CA ASN A 29 9.24 7.53 -5.89
C ASN A 29 8.37 7.89 -4.69
N CYS A 30 7.51 7.01 -4.22
CA CYS A 30 6.69 7.25 -3.03
C CYS A 30 7.55 7.48 -1.79
N MET A 31 8.66 6.75 -1.68
CA MET A 31 9.53 6.79 -0.52
C MET A 31 10.45 8.02 -0.49
N ALA A 32 10.40 8.90 -1.49
CA ALA A 32 11.04 10.22 -1.43
C ALA A 32 10.34 11.14 -0.41
N CYS A 33 9.03 10.98 -0.22
CA CYS A 33 8.22 11.81 0.66
C CYS A 33 7.56 11.04 1.80
N HIS A 34 7.47 9.73 1.71
CA HIS A 34 6.87 8.86 2.70
C HIS A 34 7.87 7.87 3.30
N SER A 35 7.63 7.52 4.55
CA SER A 35 8.22 6.35 5.20
C SER A 35 7.10 5.47 5.73
N VAL A 36 7.40 4.19 5.96
CA VAL A 36 6.40 3.26 6.49
C VAL A 36 5.98 3.66 7.90
N GLY A 37 6.94 3.95 8.76
CA GLY A 37 6.68 4.17 10.18
C GLY A 37 6.88 5.58 10.70
N THR A 38 7.35 6.52 9.88
CA THR A 38 7.72 7.88 10.31
C THR A 38 7.22 8.90 9.30
N ALA A 39 6.69 10.02 9.79
CA ALA A 39 6.38 11.17 8.94
C ALA A 39 7.70 11.80 8.43
N VAL A 40 7.73 12.11 7.14
CA VAL A 40 8.85 12.82 6.49
C VAL A 40 8.31 14.11 5.88
N VAL A 41 8.16 14.17 4.57
CA VAL A 41 7.40 15.25 3.90
C VAL A 41 5.90 14.95 3.98
N GLY A 42 5.53 13.71 3.66
CA GLY A 42 4.17 13.20 3.82
C GLY A 42 4.00 12.39 5.10
N PRO A 43 2.77 11.96 5.40
CA PRO A 43 2.49 11.15 6.58
C PRO A 43 3.17 9.78 6.49
N ALA A 44 3.44 9.17 7.66
CA ALA A 44 3.81 7.77 7.71
C ALA A 44 2.71 6.90 7.10
N LEU A 45 3.08 5.94 6.27
CA LEU A 45 2.09 5.08 5.59
C LEU A 45 1.28 4.25 6.59
N LYS A 46 1.87 3.88 7.74
CA LYS A 46 1.13 3.24 8.84
C LYS A 46 0.05 4.14 9.43
N ASP A 47 0.28 5.44 9.49
CA ASP A 47 -0.72 6.39 9.99
C ASP A 47 -1.87 6.56 9.00
N VAL A 48 -1.59 6.50 7.71
CA VAL A 48 -2.62 6.45 6.67
C VAL A 48 -3.49 5.21 6.85
N ALA A 49 -2.87 4.05 7.06
CA ALA A 49 -3.59 2.80 7.31
C ALA A 49 -4.49 2.90 8.55
N LYS A 50 -4.02 3.50 9.63
CA LYS A 50 -4.80 3.71 10.86
C LYS A 50 -5.99 4.64 10.64
N LYS A 51 -5.76 5.75 9.95
CA LYS A 51 -6.82 6.74 9.68
C LYS A 51 -7.98 6.15 8.91
N TYR A 52 -7.70 5.31 7.93
CA TYR A 52 -8.69 4.75 7.03
C TYR A 52 -9.06 3.30 7.33
N ALA A 53 -8.67 2.78 8.50
CA ALA A 53 -9.02 1.42 8.90
C ALA A 53 -10.54 1.20 8.88
N GLY A 54 -10.99 0.15 8.19
CA GLY A 54 -12.41 -0.18 8.08
C GLY A 54 -13.22 0.68 7.11
N ASP A 55 -12.63 1.68 6.48
CA ASP A 55 -13.29 2.51 5.49
C ASP A 55 -13.33 1.79 4.13
N LYS A 56 -14.54 1.43 3.69
CA LYS A 56 -14.76 0.70 2.43
C LYS A 56 -14.41 1.51 1.19
N ASN A 57 -14.42 2.83 1.29
CA ASN A 57 -14.10 3.75 0.19
C ASN A 57 -12.61 4.06 0.11
N ALA A 58 -11.84 3.72 1.14
CA ALA A 58 -10.42 4.08 1.21
C ALA A 58 -9.58 3.51 0.07
N PRO A 59 -9.72 2.25 -0.37
CA PRO A 59 -8.91 1.73 -1.47
C PRO A 59 -9.04 2.56 -2.75
N ALA A 60 -10.23 2.90 -3.18
CA ALA A 60 -10.46 3.69 -4.37
C ALA A 60 -10.03 5.15 -4.19
N MET A 61 -10.32 5.74 -3.04
CA MET A 61 -9.96 7.11 -2.70
C MET A 61 -8.44 7.28 -2.66
N LEU A 62 -7.70 6.36 -2.04
CA LEU A 62 -6.24 6.42 -1.98
C LEU A 62 -5.60 6.18 -3.35
N ALA A 63 -6.14 5.28 -4.15
CA ALA A 63 -5.67 5.07 -5.52
C ALA A 63 -5.79 6.36 -6.36
N THR A 64 -6.90 7.07 -6.25
CA THR A 64 -7.10 8.38 -6.88
C THR A 64 -6.13 9.42 -6.33
N LYS A 65 -5.95 9.46 -5.03
CA LYS A 65 -5.01 10.38 -4.36
C LYS A 65 -3.57 10.18 -4.85
N ILE A 66 -3.14 8.94 -5.02
CA ILE A 66 -1.82 8.61 -5.55
C ILE A 66 -1.63 9.19 -6.95
N ARG A 67 -2.61 9.05 -7.82
CA ARG A 67 -2.52 9.49 -9.21
C ARG A 67 -2.71 10.98 -9.40
N GLU A 68 -3.65 11.57 -8.69
CA GLU A 68 -4.07 12.97 -8.87
C GLU A 68 -3.45 13.93 -7.86
N GLY A 69 -2.94 13.41 -6.74
CA GLY A 69 -2.43 14.24 -5.66
C GLY A 69 -3.53 14.90 -4.85
N GLY A 70 -3.15 15.87 -4.05
CA GLY A 70 -4.06 16.65 -3.22
C GLY A 70 -3.44 17.02 -1.88
N GLY A 71 -4.19 17.74 -1.03
CA GLY A 71 -3.69 18.21 0.25
C GLY A 71 -4.80 18.49 1.25
N GLY A 72 -4.41 19.04 2.38
CA GLY A 72 -5.32 19.49 3.43
C GLY A 72 -5.68 18.45 4.49
N VAL A 73 -5.53 17.16 4.21
CA VAL A 73 -5.86 16.10 5.18
C VAL A 73 -4.75 15.92 6.22
N TRP A 74 -3.50 16.02 5.78
CA TRP A 74 -2.32 15.75 6.60
C TRP A 74 -1.47 17.00 6.84
N GLY A 75 -2.00 18.16 6.61
CA GLY A 75 -1.31 19.42 6.78
C GLY A 75 -1.29 20.27 5.51
N ALA A 76 -0.44 21.32 5.53
CA ALA A 76 -0.41 22.33 4.48
C ALA A 76 0.35 21.88 3.21
N VAL A 77 1.26 20.90 3.31
CA VAL A 77 2.06 20.45 2.18
C VAL A 77 1.22 19.53 1.29
N PRO A 78 0.97 19.89 0.02
CA PRO A 78 0.21 19.03 -0.87
C PRO A 78 1.04 17.85 -1.37
N MET A 79 0.39 16.72 -1.58
CA MET A 79 0.97 15.60 -2.30
C MET A 79 0.91 15.86 -3.80
N PRO A 80 2.04 15.79 -4.52
CA PRO A 80 2.01 15.97 -5.98
C PRO A 80 1.25 14.83 -6.66
N ALA A 81 0.72 15.09 -7.84
CA ALA A 81 0.19 14.06 -8.71
C ALA A 81 1.30 13.11 -9.20
N ASN A 82 0.97 11.85 -9.39
CA ASN A 82 1.88 10.84 -9.93
C ASN A 82 1.30 10.22 -11.21
N PRO A 83 1.32 10.96 -12.34
CA PRO A 83 0.72 10.46 -13.57
C PRO A 83 1.45 9.25 -14.17
N GLN A 84 2.69 9.00 -13.74
CA GLN A 84 3.48 7.83 -14.11
C GLN A 84 3.00 6.53 -13.45
N VAL A 85 2.15 6.62 -12.43
CA VAL A 85 1.56 5.45 -11.76
C VAL A 85 0.28 5.06 -12.49
N SER A 86 0.22 3.83 -13.00
CA SER A 86 -0.99 3.32 -13.64
C SER A 86 -2.12 3.15 -12.63
N GLU A 87 -3.34 3.08 -13.12
CA GLU A 87 -4.51 2.80 -12.27
C GLU A 87 -4.37 1.45 -11.54
N ALA A 88 -3.88 0.43 -12.23
CA ALA A 88 -3.64 -0.88 -11.63
C ALA A 88 -2.59 -0.82 -10.52
N ASP A 89 -1.48 -0.11 -10.74
CA ASP A 89 -0.43 0.05 -9.73
C ASP A 89 -0.90 0.91 -8.56
N ALA A 90 -1.68 1.94 -8.81
CA ALA A 90 -2.27 2.76 -7.75
C ALA A 90 -3.17 1.94 -6.83
N LYS A 91 -3.97 1.05 -7.38
CA LYS A 91 -4.81 0.13 -6.61
C LYS A 91 -3.99 -0.84 -5.76
N LYS A 92 -2.90 -1.38 -6.32
CA LYS A 92 -1.97 -2.24 -5.56
C LYS A 92 -1.31 -1.49 -4.41
N LEU A 93 -0.83 -0.29 -4.67
CA LEU A 93 -0.20 0.55 -3.65
C LEU A 93 -1.19 0.92 -2.55
N ALA A 94 -2.41 1.30 -2.89
CA ALA A 94 -3.46 1.62 -1.92
C ALA A 94 -3.78 0.41 -1.02
N ALA A 95 -3.93 -0.77 -1.60
CA ALA A 95 -4.18 -2.00 -0.85
C ALA A 95 -3.02 -2.34 0.09
N TRP A 96 -1.79 -2.20 -0.39
CA TRP A 96 -0.60 -2.42 0.44
C TRP A 96 -0.53 -1.44 1.61
N ILE A 97 -0.72 -0.14 1.37
CA ILE A 97 -0.71 0.88 2.42
C ILE A 97 -1.74 0.55 3.49
N LEU A 98 -2.96 0.21 3.09
CA LEU A 98 -4.05 -0.12 4.02
C LEU A 98 -3.81 -1.41 4.80
N SER A 99 -2.90 -2.27 4.34
CA SER A 99 -2.52 -3.50 5.03
C SER A 99 -1.47 -3.30 6.12
N LEU A 100 -0.84 -2.14 6.19
CA LEU A 100 0.21 -1.84 7.15
C LEU A 100 -0.35 -1.74 8.58
N LYS A 101 0.45 -2.21 9.53
CA LYS A 101 0.07 -2.23 10.95
C LYS A 101 1.15 -1.57 11.83
#